data_6d3416727c74f53b913ad72e9e993908
#
_entry.id   6d3416727c74f53b913ad72e9e993908
#
_cell.length_a   1.000
_cell.length_b   1.000
_cell.length_c   1.000
_cell.angle_alpha   90.00
_cell.angle_beta   90.00
_cell.angle_gamma   90.00
#
_symmetry.space_group_name_H-M   'P 1'
#
loop_
_entity.id
_entity.type
_entity.pdbx_description
1 polymer ?
#
loop_
_entity_poly.entity_id
_entity_poly.type
_entity_poly.pdbx_seq_one_letter_code
_entity_poly.pdbx_strand_id
1 'polypeptide(L)'
;MQLQQDLDFNNKEERLTGIVDHIIFSAANDEFSVFRLRLQGQSKCTATVNLPAPLLGQEVQLSGTWFVHPRFGRQFRAVQMHVSTPTTAHGIERFLSSGVIEGIGPAMARRIVERFGIDTLKVIESTPRRLTEVTGIGPKTAEKITASYLRQSELRDIMLWLEEHGVTGSYAARIFKKYGSLSLKVMETNPYQLAQEVDGIGFITADTIAAACGWEKNSTERIAAGILFELAQIASNGHCCIPEALLIEHTAKRLGVEHVDIMDVLRREVKMHRVYAVDEMGERLIYSPQLYHAEVETADLLRMLKHKAEPIHVHDPAALVSKWEEEHEVTLAQQQRDAVIASLLHGVVILTGGPGTGKTTVIRSMIDIMGKQGLEILLAAPTGRAAKRLSEATGAPAATVHRMLEAQGREDGE
;
A
#
# COMPACT_ATOMS: atom_id res chain seq x y z
N MET A 1 -34.50 -23.97 -21.02
CA MET A 1 -35.32 -22.81 -20.74
C MET A 1 -36.19 -23.08 -19.52
N GLN A 2 -35.57 -23.45 -18.38
CA GLN A 2 -36.26 -23.81 -17.12
C GLN A 2 -35.32 -23.83 -15.92
N LEU A 3 -34.39 -22.84 -15.82
CA LEU A 3 -33.43 -22.71 -14.71
C LEU A 3 -33.16 -21.24 -14.33
N GLN A 4 -34.17 -20.37 -14.50
CA GLN A 4 -34.02 -18.93 -14.27
C GLN A 4 -35.18 -18.31 -13.48
N GLN A 5 -35.92 -19.11 -12.68
CA GLN A 5 -37.12 -18.63 -12.01
C GLN A 5 -37.16 -18.76 -10.48
N ASP A 6 -36.04 -18.99 -9.78
CA ASP A 6 -36.05 -19.10 -8.31
C ASP A 6 -34.95 -18.26 -7.62
N LEU A 7 -34.79 -16.99 -7.99
CA LEU A 7 -33.84 -16.06 -7.34
C LEU A 7 -34.42 -14.69 -7.00
N ASP A 8 -35.71 -14.56 -6.86
CA ASP A 8 -36.33 -13.36 -6.27
C ASP A 8 -36.62 -13.58 -4.76
N PHE A 9 -35.56 -13.71 -3.96
CA PHE A 9 -35.64 -13.39 -2.55
C PHE A 9 -35.41 -11.88 -2.40
N ASN A 10 -36.50 -11.17 -2.10
CA ASN A 10 -36.68 -9.83 -1.62
C ASN A 10 -35.36 -9.15 -1.23
N ASN A 11 -34.84 -8.31 -2.10
CA ASN A 11 -33.62 -7.50 -1.91
C ASN A 11 -33.92 -6.33 -0.93
N LYS A 12 -34.68 -6.62 0.15
CA LYS A 12 -34.96 -5.66 1.21
C LYS A 12 -33.77 -5.65 2.16
N GLU A 13 -33.16 -4.51 2.30
CA GLU A 13 -32.17 -4.26 3.33
C GLU A 13 -32.83 -4.50 4.71
N GLU A 14 -32.30 -5.45 5.45
CA GLU A 14 -32.77 -5.80 6.80
C GLU A 14 -31.74 -5.41 7.84
N ARG A 15 -32.21 -5.17 9.06
CA ARG A 15 -31.35 -4.95 10.21
C ARG A 15 -31.42 -6.16 11.14
N LEU A 16 -30.24 -6.65 11.55
CA LEU A 16 -30.11 -7.74 12.51
C LEU A 16 -29.32 -7.23 13.71
N THR A 17 -29.85 -7.50 14.91
CA THR A 17 -29.12 -7.25 16.15
C THR A 17 -28.86 -8.58 16.85
N GLY A 18 -27.62 -8.80 17.28
CA GLY A 18 -27.25 -10.04 17.93
C GLY A 18 -25.90 -9.97 18.62
N ILE A 19 -25.61 -10.98 19.42
CA ILE A 19 -24.34 -11.11 20.14
C ILE A 19 -23.44 -12.06 19.36
N VAL A 20 -22.18 -11.68 19.16
CA VAL A 20 -21.17 -12.49 18.48
C VAL A 20 -20.88 -13.74 19.29
N ASP A 21 -21.23 -14.89 18.74
CA ASP A 21 -21.08 -16.20 19.40
C ASP A 21 -19.74 -16.88 19.03
N HIS A 22 -19.34 -16.78 17.77
CA HIS A 22 -18.11 -17.42 17.26
C HIS A 22 -17.60 -16.73 16.00
N ILE A 23 -16.26 -16.54 15.91
CA ILE A 23 -15.60 -16.09 14.67
C ILE A 23 -15.26 -17.35 13.86
N ILE A 24 -15.78 -17.43 12.65
CA ILE A 24 -15.58 -18.57 11.74
C ILE A 24 -14.33 -18.33 10.89
N PHE A 25 -14.17 -17.11 10.40
CA PHE A 25 -13.04 -16.71 9.55
C PHE A 25 -12.78 -15.20 9.69
N SER A 26 -11.52 -14.82 9.71
CA SER A 26 -11.07 -13.44 9.52
C SER A 26 -9.89 -13.45 8.55
N ALA A 27 -9.92 -12.57 7.55
CA ALA A 27 -8.83 -12.40 6.62
C ALA A 27 -7.63 -11.76 7.33
N ALA A 28 -6.41 -12.12 6.91
CA ALA A 28 -5.17 -11.62 7.53
C ALA A 28 -4.98 -10.10 7.40
N ASN A 29 -5.65 -9.48 6.42
CA ASN A 29 -5.64 -8.03 6.17
C ASN A 29 -6.84 -7.30 6.80
N ASP A 30 -7.63 -7.97 7.64
CA ASP A 30 -8.83 -7.43 8.29
C ASP A 30 -9.91 -6.86 7.35
N GLU A 31 -9.87 -7.20 6.06
CA GLU A 31 -10.81 -6.69 5.06
C GLU A 31 -12.10 -7.51 4.92
N PHE A 32 -12.13 -8.72 5.47
CA PHE A 32 -13.29 -9.60 5.38
C PHE A 32 -13.38 -10.54 6.58
N SER A 33 -14.58 -10.68 7.12
CA SER A 33 -14.84 -11.61 8.22
C SER A 33 -16.15 -12.36 8.09
N VAL A 34 -16.18 -13.57 8.66
CA VAL A 34 -17.34 -14.45 8.79
C VAL A 34 -17.49 -14.85 10.24
N PHE A 35 -18.66 -14.59 10.82
CA PHE A 35 -18.90 -14.88 12.23
C PHE A 35 -20.34 -15.33 12.45
N ARG A 36 -20.57 -15.97 13.58
CA ARG A 36 -21.89 -16.46 14.02
C ARG A 36 -22.48 -15.53 15.04
N LEU A 37 -23.70 -15.09 14.80
CA LEU A 37 -24.49 -14.28 15.71
C LEU A 37 -25.54 -15.14 16.40
N ARG A 38 -25.79 -14.82 17.67
CA ARG A 38 -26.96 -15.23 18.41
C ARG A 38 -27.94 -14.06 18.44
N LEU A 39 -29.05 -14.23 17.76
CA LEU A 39 -30.13 -13.24 17.69
C LEU A 39 -31.01 -13.31 18.95
N GLN A 40 -31.85 -12.30 19.17
CA GLN A 40 -32.90 -12.35 20.19
C GLN A 40 -33.80 -13.55 19.93
N GLY A 41 -34.10 -14.36 20.97
CA GLY A 41 -34.85 -15.63 20.81
C GLY A 41 -33.98 -16.86 20.56
N GLN A 42 -32.65 -16.80 20.78
CA GLN A 42 -31.68 -17.91 20.68
C GLN A 42 -31.44 -18.50 19.28
N SER A 43 -32.04 -17.98 18.23
CA SER A 43 -31.68 -18.36 16.86
C SER A 43 -30.27 -17.91 16.51
N LYS A 44 -29.54 -18.74 15.74
CA LYS A 44 -28.18 -18.44 15.29
C LYS A 44 -28.18 -18.16 13.79
N CYS A 45 -27.45 -17.12 13.37
CA CYS A 45 -27.18 -16.88 11.95
C CYS A 45 -25.69 -16.70 11.70
N THR A 46 -25.27 -17.01 10.48
CA THR A 46 -23.92 -16.69 10.01
C THR A 46 -23.95 -15.38 9.25
N ALA A 47 -23.12 -14.44 9.64
CA ALA A 47 -22.95 -13.16 8.95
C ALA A 47 -21.59 -13.08 8.27
N THR A 48 -21.56 -12.39 7.14
CA THR A 48 -20.35 -12.03 6.40
C THR A 48 -20.29 -10.52 6.27
N VAL A 49 -19.11 -9.92 6.45
CA VAL A 49 -18.91 -8.49 6.36
C VAL A 49 -17.53 -8.17 5.79
N ASN A 50 -17.42 -7.10 5.01
CA ASN A 50 -16.13 -6.60 4.51
C ASN A 50 -15.51 -5.61 5.51
N LEU A 51 -15.35 -6.07 6.74
CA LEU A 51 -14.78 -5.34 7.87
C LEU A 51 -14.01 -6.32 8.76
N PRO A 52 -13.15 -5.83 9.67
CA PRO A 52 -12.55 -6.65 10.72
C PRO A 52 -13.60 -7.44 11.50
N ALA A 53 -13.22 -8.61 11.99
CA ALA A 53 -14.13 -9.41 12.81
C ALA A 53 -14.47 -8.69 14.13
N PRO A 54 -15.75 -8.63 14.51
CA PRO A 54 -16.13 -8.13 15.81
C PRO A 54 -15.67 -9.11 16.91
N LEU A 55 -15.56 -8.63 18.15
CA LEU A 55 -15.09 -9.46 19.24
C LEU A 55 -16.18 -10.41 19.75
N LEU A 56 -15.76 -11.58 20.28
CA LEU A 56 -16.67 -12.52 20.90
C LEU A 56 -17.41 -11.85 22.06
N GLY A 57 -18.74 -12.04 22.13
CA GLY A 57 -19.58 -11.46 23.16
C GLY A 57 -20.00 -10.01 22.94
N GLN A 58 -19.49 -9.33 21.93
CA GLN A 58 -19.98 -8.01 21.55
C GLN A 58 -21.39 -8.09 20.97
N GLU A 59 -22.18 -7.07 21.24
CA GLU A 59 -23.45 -6.85 20.58
C GLU A 59 -23.19 -6.08 19.28
N VAL A 60 -23.70 -6.61 18.17
CA VAL A 60 -23.55 -5.97 16.86
C VAL A 60 -24.90 -5.77 16.22
N GLN A 61 -25.05 -4.62 15.58
CA GLN A 61 -26.18 -4.32 14.70
C GLN A 61 -25.67 -4.31 13.27
N LEU A 62 -26.23 -5.20 12.45
CA LEU A 62 -25.90 -5.38 11.04
C LEU A 62 -27.01 -4.84 10.16
N SER A 63 -26.66 -4.11 9.10
CA SER A 63 -27.55 -3.74 8.01
C SER A 63 -27.08 -4.46 6.75
N GLY A 64 -27.98 -5.14 6.05
CA GLY A 64 -27.60 -5.92 4.87
C GLY A 64 -28.73 -6.79 4.31
N THR A 65 -28.37 -7.81 3.57
CA THR A 65 -29.32 -8.69 2.87
C THR A 65 -29.02 -10.16 3.13
N TRP A 66 -30.07 -10.98 3.10
CA TRP A 66 -29.91 -12.42 3.14
C TRP A 66 -29.53 -12.98 1.76
N PHE A 67 -28.60 -13.95 1.76
CA PHE A 67 -28.26 -14.71 0.57
C PHE A 67 -28.03 -16.18 0.90
N VAL A 68 -28.07 -17.01 -0.12
CA VAL A 68 -27.79 -18.44 0.03
C VAL A 68 -26.44 -18.75 -0.60
N HIS A 69 -25.47 -19.11 0.25
CA HIS A 69 -24.17 -19.54 -0.24
C HIS A 69 -24.26 -21.00 -0.73
N PRO A 70 -23.75 -21.36 -1.93
CA PRO A 70 -23.91 -22.70 -2.52
C PRO A 70 -23.40 -23.84 -1.61
N ARG A 71 -22.39 -23.60 -0.80
CA ARG A 71 -21.75 -24.60 0.07
C ARG A 71 -22.12 -24.46 1.55
N PHE A 72 -22.47 -23.25 2.02
CA PHE A 72 -22.64 -22.96 3.45
C PHE A 72 -24.06 -22.56 3.84
N GLY A 73 -25.01 -22.63 2.90
CA GLY A 73 -26.41 -22.35 3.15
C GLY A 73 -26.72 -20.86 3.34
N ARG A 74 -27.81 -20.57 4.05
CA ARG A 74 -28.32 -19.20 4.25
C ARG A 74 -27.40 -18.39 5.17
N GLN A 75 -26.95 -17.24 4.68
CA GLN A 75 -26.08 -16.31 5.38
C GLN A 75 -26.59 -14.87 5.24
N PHE A 76 -26.21 -14.01 6.15
CA PHE A 76 -26.50 -12.58 6.10
C PHE A 76 -25.25 -11.82 5.61
N ARG A 77 -25.36 -11.15 4.48
CA ARG A 77 -24.31 -10.27 3.97
C ARG A 77 -24.54 -8.88 4.51
N ALA A 78 -23.72 -8.48 5.48
CA ALA A 78 -23.77 -7.15 6.04
C ALA A 78 -22.98 -6.17 5.18
N VAL A 79 -23.58 -5.01 4.93
CA VAL A 79 -22.97 -3.84 4.29
C VAL A 79 -22.43 -2.90 5.36
N GLN A 80 -23.13 -2.82 6.49
CA GLN A 80 -22.75 -2.02 7.65
C GLN A 80 -22.79 -2.85 8.93
N MET A 81 -21.89 -2.57 9.85
CA MET A 81 -21.80 -3.19 11.16
C MET A 81 -21.54 -2.14 12.23
N HIS A 82 -22.48 -1.95 13.14
CA HIS A 82 -22.27 -1.15 14.35
C HIS A 82 -22.00 -2.07 15.51
N VAL A 83 -20.86 -1.82 16.19
CA VAL A 83 -20.43 -2.61 17.34
C VAL A 83 -20.71 -1.82 18.60
N SER A 84 -21.55 -2.33 19.50
CA SER A 84 -21.82 -1.71 20.79
C SER A 84 -21.01 -2.35 21.93
N THR A 85 -20.69 -1.53 22.93
CA THR A 85 -20.04 -2.02 24.16
C THR A 85 -21.04 -2.89 24.92
N PRO A 86 -20.66 -4.08 25.43
CA PRO A 86 -21.57 -4.92 26.18
C PRO A 86 -22.02 -4.22 27.47
N THR A 87 -23.34 -4.17 27.69
CA THR A 87 -23.95 -3.48 28.83
C THR A 87 -24.39 -4.42 29.95
N THR A 88 -24.43 -5.75 29.68
CA THR A 88 -24.80 -6.77 30.66
C THR A 88 -23.57 -7.43 31.26
N ALA A 89 -23.64 -7.82 32.55
CA ALA A 89 -22.55 -8.53 33.21
C ALA A 89 -22.08 -9.76 32.44
N HIS A 90 -23.00 -10.57 31.91
CA HIS A 90 -22.67 -11.75 31.07
C HIS A 90 -21.99 -11.36 29.76
N GLY A 91 -22.45 -10.29 29.10
CA GLY A 91 -21.79 -9.76 27.88
C GLY A 91 -20.36 -9.28 28.16
N ILE A 92 -20.17 -8.56 29.27
CA ILE A 92 -18.87 -8.07 29.73
C ILE A 92 -17.92 -9.24 30.05
N GLU A 93 -18.40 -10.28 30.75
CA GLU A 93 -17.61 -11.48 31.05
C GLU A 93 -17.14 -12.16 29.75
N ARG A 94 -18.03 -12.34 28.78
CA ARG A 94 -17.69 -12.93 27.47
C ARG A 94 -16.70 -12.08 26.68
N PHE A 95 -16.89 -10.78 26.69
CA PHE A 95 -15.98 -9.83 26.05
C PHE A 95 -14.57 -9.93 26.65
N LEU A 96 -14.45 -9.87 27.95
CA LEU A 96 -13.15 -9.98 28.62
C LEU A 96 -12.49 -11.35 28.44
N SER A 97 -13.28 -12.43 28.35
CA SER A 97 -12.79 -13.80 28.15
C SER A 97 -12.46 -14.14 26.71
N SER A 98 -12.73 -13.26 25.75
CA SER A 98 -12.52 -13.50 24.30
C SER A 98 -11.05 -13.65 23.90
N GLY A 99 -10.11 -13.31 24.77
CA GLY A 99 -8.66 -13.31 24.50
C GLY A 99 -8.13 -12.00 23.89
N VAL A 100 -9.01 -11.04 23.62
CA VAL A 100 -8.65 -9.74 23.03
C VAL A 100 -7.98 -8.83 24.05
N ILE A 101 -8.35 -8.94 25.33
CA ILE A 101 -7.71 -8.19 26.40
C ILE A 101 -6.59 -9.04 26.99
N GLU A 102 -5.35 -8.59 26.76
CA GLU A 102 -4.18 -9.29 27.29
C GLU A 102 -4.18 -9.36 28.81
N GLY A 103 -3.90 -10.56 29.34
CA GLY A 103 -3.83 -10.81 30.79
C GLY A 103 -5.16 -11.22 31.42
N ILE A 104 -6.23 -11.35 30.63
CA ILE A 104 -7.52 -11.84 31.12
C ILE A 104 -7.88 -13.17 30.43
N GLY A 105 -7.88 -14.26 31.17
CA GLY A 105 -8.48 -15.52 30.76
C GLY A 105 -9.91 -15.68 31.32
N PRO A 106 -10.66 -16.73 30.91
CA PRO A 106 -12.06 -16.92 31.32
C PRO A 106 -12.29 -16.88 32.83
N ALA A 107 -11.43 -17.55 33.61
CA ALA A 107 -11.53 -17.55 35.05
C ALA A 107 -11.26 -16.17 35.69
N MET A 108 -10.39 -15.37 35.10
CA MET A 108 -10.09 -14.01 35.54
C MET A 108 -11.24 -13.07 35.16
N ALA A 109 -11.76 -13.15 33.94
CA ALA A 109 -12.91 -12.37 33.49
C ALA A 109 -14.11 -12.54 34.43
N ARG A 110 -14.42 -13.79 34.77
CA ARG A 110 -15.50 -14.10 35.71
C ARG A 110 -15.31 -13.41 37.09
N ARG A 111 -14.12 -13.53 37.68
CA ARG A 111 -13.82 -12.89 38.97
C ARG A 111 -13.91 -11.37 38.93
N ILE A 112 -13.46 -10.76 37.82
CA ILE A 112 -13.55 -9.30 37.64
C ILE A 112 -15.01 -8.87 37.58
N VAL A 113 -15.85 -9.58 36.81
CA VAL A 113 -17.26 -9.25 36.65
C VAL A 113 -18.07 -9.59 37.92
N GLU A 114 -17.74 -10.65 38.62
CA GLU A 114 -18.33 -10.94 39.97
C GLU A 114 -18.06 -9.80 40.95
N ARG A 115 -16.88 -9.15 40.89
CA ARG A 115 -16.52 -8.04 41.77
C ARG A 115 -17.15 -6.71 41.39
N PHE A 116 -17.19 -6.38 40.07
CA PHE A 116 -17.57 -5.04 39.63
C PHE A 116 -18.89 -5.01 38.82
N GLY A 117 -19.45 -6.15 38.45
CA GLY A 117 -20.71 -6.24 37.73
C GLY A 117 -20.68 -5.50 36.40
N ILE A 118 -21.71 -4.71 36.12
CA ILE A 118 -21.86 -3.88 34.95
C ILE A 118 -20.89 -2.70 34.90
N ASP A 119 -20.31 -2.30 36.03
CA ASP A 119 -19.32 -1.21 36.10
C ASP A 119 -17.90 -1.65 35.75
N THR A 120 -17.69 -2.92 35.44
CA THR A 120 -16.37 -3.50 35.15
C THR A 120 -15.58 -2.70 34.10
N LEU A 121 -16.17 -2.38 32.97
CA LEU A 121 -15.48 -1.65 31.89
C LEU A 121 -15.11 -0.23 32.32
N LYS A 122 -16.00 0.43 33.07
CA LYS A 122 -15.75 1.76 33.63
C LYS A 122 -14.62 1.72 34.68
N VAL A 123 -14.53 0.65 35.46
CA VAL A 123 -13.42 0.47 36.42
C VAL A 123 -12.10 0.29 35.69
N ILE A 124 -12.06 -0.50 34.62
CA ILE A 124 -10.84 -0.69 33.81
C ILE A 124 -10.37 0.64 33.23
N GLU A 125 -11.29 1.46 32.73
CA GLU A 125 -11.00 2.73 32.06
C GLU A 125 -10.63 3.85 33.02
N SER A 126 -11.47 4.08 34.07
CA SER A 126 -11.38 5.29 34.89
C SER A 126 -10.67 5.08 36.24
N THR A 127 -10.68 3.86 36.78
CA THR A 127 -10.09 3.54 38.08
C THR A 127 -9.33 2.21 38.09
N PRO A 128 -8.34 2.03 37.21
CA PRO A 128 -7.69 0.73 36.95
C PRO A 128 -7.00 0.13 38.20
N ARG A 129 -6.58 0.97 39.14
CA ARG A 129 -6.01 0.49 40.44
C ARG A 129 -6.96 -0.43 41.20
N ARG A 130 -8.27 -0.25 41.04
CA ARG A 130 -9.26 -1.11 41.70
C ARG A 130 -9.25 -2.56 41.19
N LEU A 131 -8.69 -2.82 39.99
CA LEU A 131 -8.51 -4.19 39.51
C LEU A 131 -7.70 -5.06 40.51
N THR A 132 -6.81 -4.45 41.28
CA THR A 132 -6.05 -5.17 42.33
C THR A 132 -6.90 -5.68 43.50
N GLU A 133 -8.17 -5.25 43.62
CA GLU A 133 -9.14 -5.83 44.55
C GLU A 133 -9.53 -7.27 44.18
N VAL A 134 -9.26 -7.68 42.92
CA VAL A 134 -9.57 -9.03 42.42
C VAL A 134 -8.40 -9.96 42.68
N THR A 135 -8.65 -11.09 43.33
CA THR A 135 -7.62 -12.09 43.65
C THR A 135 -6.91 -12.58 42.38
N GLY A 136 -5.57 -12.44 42.33
CA GLY A 136 -4.72 -12.83 41.23
C GLY A 136 -4.42 -11.70 40.24
N ILE A 137 -4.85 -10.46 40.52
CA ILE A 137 -4.46 -9.27 39.76
C ILE A 137 -3.52 -8.41 40.59
N GLY A 138 -2.23 -8.43 40.24
CA GLY A 138 -1.25 -7.49 40.79
C GLY A 138 -1.18 -6.18 40.01
N PRO A 139 -0.44 -5.16 40.48
CA PRO A 139 -0.33 -3.85 39.83
C PRO A 139 0.10 -3.96 38.36
N LYS A 140 1.13 -4.76 38.02
CA LYS A 140 1.61 -4.97 36.64
C LYS A 140 0.55 -5.60 35.73
N THR A 141 -0.23 -6.53 36.27
CA THR A 141 -1.32 -7.17 35.52
C THR A 141 -2.46 -6.18 35.29
N ALA A 142 -2.79 -5.35 36.28
CA ALA A 142 -3.78 -4.29 36.12
C ALA A 142 -3.39 -3.28 35.05
N GLU A 143 -2.13 -2.84 35.02
CA GLU A 143 -1.60 -1.95 33.98
C GLU A 143 -1.69 -2.59 32.59
N LYS A 144 -1.31 -3.87 32.46
CA LYS A 144 -1.37 -4.61 31.18
C LYS A 144 -2.81 -4.74 30.67
N ILE A 145 -3.75 -5.07 31.55
CA ILE A 145 -5.18 -5.16 31.24
C ILE A 145 -5.70 -3.81 30.75
N THR A 146 -5.39 -2.74 31.49
CA THR A 146 -5.84 -1.39 31.15
C THR A 146 -5.28 -0.92 29.81
N ALA A 147 -3.98 -1.09 29.57
CA ALA A 147 -3.35 -0.71 28.30
C ALA A 147 -3.96 -1.47 27.11
N SER A 148 -4.22 -2.78 27.30
CA SER A 148 -4.85 -3.60 26.26
C SER A 148 -6.30 -3.18 25.98
N TYR A 149 -7.06 -2.89 27.03
CA TYR A 149 -8.44 -2.42 26.90
C TYR A 149 -8.53 -1.06 26.20
N LEU A 150 -7.72 -0.09 26.61
CA LEU A 150 -7.69 1.24 26.01
C LEU A 150 -7.33 1.18 24.52
N ARG A 151 -6.34 0.36 24.14
CA ARG A 151 -5.99 0.13 22.72
C ARG A 151 -7.19 -0.34 21.91
N GLN A 152 -7.98 -1.27 22.46
CA GLN A 152 -9.17 -1.78 21.77
C GLN A 152 -10.30 -0.74 21.71
N SER A 153 -10.43 0.09 22.76
CA SER A 153 -11.40 1.19 22.77
C SER A 153 -11.06 2.24 21.71
N GLU A 154 -9.81 2.69 21.67
CA GLU A 154 -9.32 3.68 20.69
C GLU A 154 -9.48 3.17 19.25
N LEU A 155 -9.15 1.91 18.98
CA LEU A 155 -9.34 1.32 17.65
C LEU A 155 -10.83 1.31 17.25
N ARG A 156 -11.72 0.96 18.15
CA ARG A 156 -13.17 1.00 17.89
C ARG A 156 -13.66 2.42 17.63
N ASP A 157 -13.18 3.40 18.40
CA ASP A 157 -13.58 4.79 18.24
C ASP A 157 -13.15 5.34 16.86
N ILE A 158 -11.98 4.96 16.38
CA ILE A 158 -11.51 5.26 15.01
C ILE A 158 -12.41 4.59 13.96
N MET A 159 -12.77 3.31 14.15
CA MET A 159 -13.66 2.60 13.23
C MET A 159 -15.03 3.30 13.14
N LEU A 160 -15.64 3.61 14.27
CA LEU A 160 -16.92 4.30 14.32
C LEU A 160 -16.84 5.68 13.67
N TRP A 161 -15.79 6.42 13.98
CA TRP A 161 -15.57 7.74 13.39
C TRP A 161 -15.45 7.67 11.86
N LEU A 162 -14.70 6.70 11.32
CA LEU A 162 -14.57 6.50 9.87
C LEU A 162 -15.93 6.16 9.22
N GLU A 163 -16.71 5.28 9.83
CA GLU A 163 -18.03 4.88 9.33
C GLU A 163 -19.03 6.04 9.34
N GLU A 164 -19.06 6.85 10.39
CA GLU A 164 -19.86 8.07 10.48
C GLU A 164 -19.51 9.07 9.37
N HIS A 165 -18.27 9.07 8.91
CA HIS A 165 -17.77 9.94 7.84
C HIS A 165 -17.78 9.25 6.45
N GLY A 166 -18.51 8.14 6.30
CA GLY A 166 -18.71 7.46 5.02
C GLY A 166 -17.48 6.68 4.50
N VAL A 167 -16.50 6.42 5.37
CA VAL A 167 -15.29 5.66 5.07
C VAL A 167 -15.34 4.31 5.78
N THR A 168 -14.90 3.25 5.11
CA THR A 168 -14.91 1.92 5.72
C THR A 168 -13.99 1.84 6.94
N GLY A 169 -14.44 1.21 8.02
CA GLY A 169 -13.66 1.01 9.24
C GLY A 169 -12.40 0.14 9.06
N SER A 170 -12.24 -0.50 7.89
CA SER A 170 -11.06 -1.34 7.58
C SER A 170 -9.72 -0.58 7.63
N TYR A 171 -9.73 0.73 7.49
CA TYR A 171 -8.52 1.56 7.61
C TYR A 171 -8.10 1.81 9.05
N ALA A 172 -8.99 1.61 10.05
CA ALA A 172 -8.75 1.97 11.44
C ALA A 172 -7.47 1.33 12.02
N ALA A 173 -7.25 0.04 11.77
CA ALA A 173 -6.09 -0.68 12.29
C ALA A 173 -4.77 -0.10 11.75
N ARG A 174 -4.71 0.28 10.47
CA ARG A 174 -3.53 0.88 9.84
C ARG A 174 -3.27 2.30 10.35
N ILE A 175 -4.34 3.11 10.47
CA ILE A 175 -4.26 4.46 11.02
C ILE A 175 -3.80 4.39 12.48
N PHE A 176 -4.37 3.50 13.26
CA PHE A 176 -3.99 3.31 14.66
C PHE A 176 -2.56 2.80 14.83
N LYS A 177 -2.11 1.87 13.96
CA LYS A 177 -0.71 1.40 13.94
C LYS A 177 0.28 2.54 13.74
N LYS A 178 -0.09 3.52 12.89
CA LYS A 178 0.78 4.67 12.56
C LYS A 178 0.76 5.77 13.63
N TYR A 179 -0.43 6.14 14.13
CA TYR A 179 -0.62 7.34 14.96
C TYR A 179 -1.04 7.06 16.40
N GLY A 180 -1.42 5.81 16.73
CA GLY A 180 -1.90 5.46 18.06
C GLY A 180 -3.07 6.35 18.52
N SER A 181 -3.00 6.87 19.72
CA SER A 181 -4.01 7.76 20.30
C SER A 181 -4.17 9.11 19.59
N LEU A 182 -3.24 9.48 18.69
CA LEU A 182 -3.34 10.70 17.89
C LEU A 182 -4.18 10.52 16.62
N SER A 183 -4.66 9.32 16.31
CA SER A 183 -5.36 8.98 15.07
C SER A 183 -6.54 9.90 14.78
N LEU A 184 -7.45 10.08 15.72
CA LEU A 184 -8.62 10.95 15.55
C LEU A 184 -8.20 12.41 15.29
N LYS A 185 -7.23 12.89 16.06
CA LYS A 185 -6.70 14.25 15.89
C LYS A 185 -6.11 14.47 14.50
N VAL A 186 -5.33 13.51 13.98
CA VAL A 186 -4.76 13.62 12.62
C VAL A 186 -5.86 13.62 11.57
N MET A 187 -6.87 12.75 11.69
CA MET A 187 -7.99 12.70 10.75
C MET A 187 -8.80 14.00 10.70
N GLU A 188 -8.94 14.69 11.84
CA GLU A 188 -9.65 15.96 11.92
C GLU A 188 -8.80 17.16 11.47
N THR A 189 -7.50 17.17 11.81
CA THR A 189 -6.64 18.34 11.59
C THR A 189 -5.92 18.35 10.27
N ASN A 190 -5.59 17.18 9.69
CA ASN A 190 -4.99 17.04 8.37
C ASN A 190 -5.20 15.64 7.78
N PRO A 191 -6.39 15.33 7.25
CA PRO A 191 -6.69 14.02 6.68
C PRO A 191 -5.80 13.66 5.48
N TYR A 192 -5.21 14.62 4.78
CA TYR A 192 -4.32 14.36 3.64
C TYR A 192 -2.97 13.76 4.06
N GLN A 193 -2.58 13.91 5.33
CA GLN A 193 -1.42 13.24 5.89
C GLN A 193 -1.57 11.72 5.86
N LEU A 194 -2.81 11.20 5.98
CA LEU A 194 -3.09 9.77 5.85
C LEU A 194 -2.68 9.22 4.48
N ALA A 195 -2.90 9.99 3.42
CA ALA A 195 -2.55 9.56 2.06
C ALA A 195 -1.03 9.51 1.81
N GLN A 196 -0.25 10.19 2.63
CA GLN A 196 1.21 10.22 2.53
C GLN A 196 1.88 9.18 3.43
N GLU A 197 1.26 8.86 4.58
CA GLU A 197 1.92 8.12 5.66
C GLU A 197 1.29 6.76 5.97
N VAL A 198 0.10 6.46 5.46
CA VAL A 198 -0.62 5.19 5.75
C VAL A 198 -0.80 4.39 4.47
N ASP A 199 -0.17 3.22 4.41
CA ASP A 199 -0.27 2.32 3.28
C ASP A 199 -1.72 1.95 2.96
N GLY A 200 -2.09 2.05 1.67
CA GLY A 200 -3.42 1.73 1.17
C GLY A 200 -4.49 2.80 1.44
N ILE A 201 -4.13 3.95 2.03
CA ILE A 201 -4.99 5.14 2.03
C ILE A 201 -4.47 6.09 0.96
N GLY A 202 -5.22 6.21 -0.14
CA GLY A 202 -4.89 7.15 -1.21
C GLY A 202 -5.57 8.49 -1.05
N PHE A 203 -5.23 9.43 -1.95
CA PHE A 203 -5.82 10.78 -1.99
C PHE A 203 -7.36 10.76 -1.97
N ILE A 204 -7.99 9.88 -2.74
CA ILE A 204 -9.47 9.82 -2.84
C ILE A 204 -10.11 9.53 -1.48
N THR A 205 -9.56 8.59 -0.72
CA THR A 205 -10.05 8.27 0.63
C THR A 205 -9.81 9.42 1.60
N ALA A 206 -8.63 10.03 1.57
CA ALA A 206 -8.31 11.19 2.39
C ALA A 206 -9.22 12.40 2.05
N ASP A 207 -9.52 12.62 0.78
CA ASP A 207 -10.43 13.69 0.31
C ASP A 207 -11.88 13.45 0.77
N THR A 208 -12.32 12.18 0.81
CA THR A 208 -13.63 11.81 1.38
C THR A 208 -13.70 12.14 2.87
N ILE A 209 -12.66 11.81 3.63
CA ILE A 209 -12.55 12.14 5.06
C ILE A 209 -12.56 13.66 5.25
N ALA A 210 -11.75 14.40 4.48
CA ALA A 210 -11.68 15.85 4.55
C ALA A 210 -13.04 16.51 4.27
N ALA A 211 -13.73 16.06 3.23
CA ALA A 211 -15.07 16.58 2.88
C ALA A 211 -16.09 16.34 4.00
N ALA A 212 -16.06 15.15 4.62
CA ALA A 212 -16.93 14.81 5.73
C ALA A 212 -16.61 15.62 7.01
N CYS A 213 -15.34 16.03 7.21
CA CYS A 213 -14.92 16.95 8.26
C CYS A 213 -15.22 18.43 7.95
N GLY A 214 -15.85 18.74 6.82
CA GLY A 214 -16.20 20.11 6.43
C GLY A 214 -15.03 20.96 5.90
N TRP A 215 -13.98 20.32 5.42
CA TRP A 215 -12.84 21.02 4.80
C TRP A 215 -13.26 21.74 3.53
N GLU A 216 -12.73 22.94 3.33
CA GLU A 216 -12.99 23.74 2.15
C GLU A 216 -12.38 23.10 0.88
N LYS A 217 -13.12 23.19 -0.23
CA LYS A 217 -12.71 22.60 -1.51
C LYS A 217 -11.42 23.18 -2.08
N ASN A 218 -11.12 24.43 -1.75
CA ASN A 218 -9.92 25.17 -2.17
C ASN A 218 -8.85 25.26 -1.08
N SER A 219 -8.94 24.46 -0.01
CA SER A 219 -7.91 24.45 1.04
C SER A 219 -6.53 24.14 0.45
N THR A 220 -5.51 24.79 0.97
CA THR A 220 -4.12 24.64 0.54
C THR A 220 -3.65 23.18 0.64
N GLU A 221 -4.02 22.51 1.71
CA GLU A 221 -3.67 21.11 1.99
C GLU A 221 -4.29 20.16 0.96
N ARG A 222 -5.56 20.39 0.59
CA ARG A 222 -6.25 19.64 -0.46
C ARG A 222 -5.56 19.78 -1.81
N ILE A 223 -5.27 21.02 -2.20
CA ILE A 223 -4.61 21.31 -3.49
C ILE A 223 -3.21 20.71 -3.52
N ALA A 224 -2.42 20.86 -2.43
CA ALA A 224 -1.10 20.27 -2.33
C ALA A 224 -1.14 18.72 -2.46
N ALA A 225 -2.06 18.08 -1.76
CA ALA A 225 -2.24 16.63 -1.87
C ALA A 225 -2.72 16.20 -3.27
N GLY A 226 -3.56 16.99 -3.92
CA GLY A 226 -4.00 16.78 -5.29
C GLY A 226 -2.86 16.89 -6.31
N ILE A 227 -1.97 17.86 -6.16
CA ILE A 227 -0.76 18.00 -6.99
C ILE A 227 0.13 16.76 -6.85
N LEU A 228 0.41 16.31 -5.63
CA LEU A 228 1.21 15.11 -5.38
C LEU A 228 0.55 13.85 -5.95
N PHE A 229 -0.77 13.75 -5.85
CA PHE A 229 -1.52 12.64 -6.43
C PHE A 229 -1.43 12.63 -7.98
N GLU A 230 -1.56 13.77 -8.65
CA GLU A 230 -1.38 13.86 -10.11
C GLU A 230 0.03 13.46 -10.53
N LEU A 231 1.06 13.93 -9.82
CA LEU A 231 2.44 13.51 -10.08
C LEU A 231 2.63 11.99 -9.91
N ALA A 232 2.00 11.38 -8.91
CA ALA A 232 2.03 9.93 -8.71
C ALA A 232 1.31 9.17 -9.85
N GLN A 233 0.18 9.68 -10.36
CA GLN A 233 -0.52 9.11 -11.51
C GLN A 233 0.33 9.18 -12.77
N ILE A 234 1.01 10.28 -13.00
CA ILE A 234 1.90 10.49 -14.13
C ILE A 234 3.10 9.54 -14.04
N ALA A 235 3.68 9.37 -12.86
CA ALA A 235 4.74 8.41 -12.60
C ALA A 235 4.29 6.96 -12.89
N SER A 236 3.07 6.59 -12.52
CA SER A 236 2.52 5.26 -12.82
C SER A 236 2.35 4.99 -14.31
N ASN A 237 2.21 6.05 -15.12
CA ASN A 237 2.16 5.97 -16.58
C ASN A 237 3.56 5.97 -17.24
N GLY A 238 4.63 5.96 -16.45
CA GLY A 238 6.01 5.88 -16.92
C GLY A 238 6.69 7.23 -17.21
N HIS A 239 6.14 8.34 -16.71
CA HIS A 239 6.72 9.67 -16.89
C HIS A 239 7.42 10.14 -15.61
N CYS A 240 8.59 10.78 -15.72
CA CYS A 240 9.32 11.33 -14.57
C CYS A 240 8.80 12.70 -14.16
N CYS A 241 8.29 13.47 -15.11
CA CYS A 241 7.83 14.86 -14.94
C CYS A 241 6.63 15.18 -15.81
N ILE A 242 6.09 16.37 -15.62
CA ILE A 242 5.00 16.93 -16.41
C ILE A 242 5.20 18.44 -16.58
N PRO A 243 4.82 19.02 -17.75
CA PRO A 243 4.72 20.47 -17.93
C PRO A 243 3.81 21.12 -16.88
N GLU A 244 4.25 22.25 -16.29
CA GLU A 244 3.52 22.99 -15.26
C GLU A 244 2.08 23.28 -15.67
N ALA A 245 1.88 23.74 -16.92
CA ALA A 245 0.54 24.07 -17.42
C ALA A 245 -0.40 22.85 -17.44
N LEU A 246 0.10 21.69 -17.85
CA LEU A 246 -0.69 20.44 -17.87
C LEU A 246 -0.97 19.95 -16.45
N LEU A 247 -0.02 20.05 -15.53
CA LEU A 247 -0.24 19.70 -14.12
C LEU A 247 -1.35 20.55 -13.50
N ILE A 248 -1.34 21.86 -13.75
CA ILE A 248 -2.36 22.79 -13.27
C ILE A 248 -3.72 22.41 -13.87
N GLU A 249 -3.82 22.17 -15.16
CA GLU A 249 -5.05 21.77 -15.84
C GLU A 249 -5.63 20.46 -15.27
N HIS A 250 -4.79 19.42 -15.15
CA HIS A 250 -5.19 18.12 -14.61
C HIS A 250 -5.68 18.24 -13.17
N THR A 251 -4.94 18.99 -12.34
CA THR A 251 -5.29 19.21 -10.93
C THR A 251 -6.59 20.00 -10.81
N ALA A 252 -6.77 21.08 -11.59
CA ALA A 252 -7.99 21.87 -11.62
C ALA A 252 -9.22 21.03 -11.98
N LYS A 253 -9.11 20.23 -13.03
CA LYS A 253 -10.18 19.34 -13.48
C LYS A 253 -10.55 18.29 -12.43
N ARG A 254 -9.55 17.73 -11.74
CA ARG A 254 -9.76 16.72 -10.70
C ARG A 254 -10.42 17.29 -9.45
N LEU A 255 -9.91 18.41 -8.96
CA LEU A 255 -10.35 19.02 -7.70
C LEU A 255 -11.58 19.92 -7.84
N GLY A 256 -11.88 20.38 -9.07
CA GLY A 256 -12.93 21.35 -9.33
C GLY A 256 -12.61 22.71 -8.71
N VAL A 257 -11.35 23.16 -8.78
CA VAL A 257 -10.86 24.45 -8.27
C VAL A 257 -10.27 25.31 -9.39
N GLU A 258 -10.11 26.60 -9.14
CA GLU A 258 -9.56 27.52 -10.13
C GLU A 258 -8.04 27.32 -10.31
N HIS A 259 -7.56 27.60 -11.53
CA HIS A 259 -6.14 27.46 -11.86
C HIS A 259 -5.24 28.37 -10.98
N VAL A 260 -5.72 29.56 -10.62
CA VAL A 260 -4.96 30.51 -9.79
C VAL A 260 -4.64 29.94 -8.41
N ASP A 261 -5.60 29.25 -7.79
CA ASP A 261 -5.40 28.63 -6.48
C ASP A 261 -4.32 27.55 -6.53
N ILE A 262 -4.31 26.77 -7.63
CA ILE A 262 -3.29 25.72 -7.84
C ILE A 262 -1.91 26.31 -8.06
N MET A 263 -1.81 27.38 -8.86
CA MET A 263 -0.54 28.06 -9.13
C MET A 263 0.11 28.59 -7.84
N ASP A 264 -0.68 29.15 -6.95
CA ASP A 264 -0.16 29.72 -5.69
C ASP A 264 0.31 28.61 -4.75
N VAL A 265 -0.44 27.53 -4.66
CA VAL A 265 -0.03 26.34 -3.88
C VAL A 265 1.18 25.69 -4.51
N LEU A 266 1.23 25.49 -5.83
CA LEU A 266 2.36 24.88 -6.52
C LEU A 266 3.67 25.69 -6.29
N ARG A 267 3.63 27.01 -6.36
CA ARG A 267 4.77 27.88 -6.05
C ARG A 267 5.26 27.67 -4.61
N ARG A 268 4.33 27.52 -3.66
CA ARG A 268 4.65 27.23 -2.26
C ARG A 268 5.31 25.86 -2.12
N GLU A 269 4.76 24.82 -2.77
CA GLU A 269 5.32 23.45 -2.72
C GLU A 269 6.73 23.39 -3.33
N VAL A 270 6.98 24.10 -4.43
CA VAL A 270 8.32 24.25 -5.02
C VAL A 270 9.27 24.96 -4.04
N LYS A 271 8.85 26.06 -3.41
CA LYS A 271 9.67 26.79 -2.42
C LYS A 271 10.03 25.93 -1.20
N MET A 272 9.14 25.02 -0.82
CA MET A 272 9.35 24.09 0.29
C MET A 272 10.07 22.79 -0.11
N HIS A 273 10.51 22.66 -1.36
CA HIS A 273 11.14 21.46 -1.92
C HIS A 273 10.29 20.18 -1.78
N ARG A 274 8.96 20.31 -1.71
CA ARG A 274 8.03 19.20 -1.74
C ARG A 274 7.67 18.73 -3.16
N VAL A 275 7.95 19.58 -4.14
CA VAL A 275 8.04 19.27 -5.57
C VAL A 275 9.21 20.05 -6.16
N TYR A 276 9.71 19.64 -7.30
CA TYR A 276 10.82 20.29 -7.99
C TYR A 276 10.36 20.84 -9.32
N ALA A 277 10.85 22.02 -9.67
CA ALA A 277 10.61 22.66 -10.96
C ALA A 277 11.93 22.86 -11.70
N VAL A 278 11.99 22.47 -12.96
CA VAL A 278 13.14 22.60 -13.84
C VAL A 278 12.71 23.30 -15.12
N ASP A 279 13.42 24.35 -15.49
CA ASP A 279 13.20 25.05 -16.76
C ASP A 279 14.07 24.39 -17.85
N GLU A 280 13.43 23.73 -18.82
CA GLU A 280 14.10 23.02 -19.90
C GLU A 280 13.47 23.38 -21.25
N MET A 281 14.29 23.79 -22.23
CA MET A 281 13.87 24.17 -23.59
C MET A 281 12.71 25.18 -23.66
N GLY A 282 12.59 26.08 -22.67
CA GLY A 282 11.53 27.08 -22.59
C GLY A 282 10.24 26.57 -21.97
N GLU A 283 10.20 25.36 -21.48
CA GLU A 283 9.09 24.77 -20.76
C GLU A 283 9.47 24.50 -19.30
N ARG A 284 8.54 24.72 -18.38
CA ARG A 284 8.75 24.45 -16.95
C ARG A 284 8.17 23.07 -16.62
N LEU A 285 9.06 22.17 -16.21
CA LEU A 285 8.75 20.78 -15.87
C LEU A 285 8.66 20.61 -14.36
N ILE A 286 7.61 19.92 -13.88
CA ILE A 286 7.39 19.64 -12.47
C ILE A 286 7.62 18.16 -12.19
N TYR A 287 8.37 17.88 -11.13
CA TYR A 287 8.78 16.54 -10.69
C TYR A 287 8.32 16.27 -9.26
N SER A 288 8.05 15.00 -8.96
CA SER A 288 8.07 14.54 -7.56
C SER A 288 9.51 14.50 -7.03
N PRO A 289 9.75 14.67 -5.72
CA PRO A 289 11.10 14.67 -5.16
C PRO A 289 11.89 13.40 -5.51
N GLN A 290 11.26 12.24 -5.39
CA GLN A 290 11.92 10.94 -5.63
C GLN A 290 12.42 10.84 -7.08
N LEU A 291 11.59 11.21 -8.06
CA LEU A 291 11.95 11.10 -9.47
C LEU A 291 12.96 12.16 -9.88
N TYR A 292 12.86 13.37 -9.33
CA TYR A 292 13.86 14.41 -9.54
C TYR A 292 15.27 13.96 -9.09
N HIS A 293 15.38 13.50 -7.85
CA HIS A 293 16.67 13.04 -7.32
C HIS A 293 17.18 11.81 -8.07
N ALA A 294 16.32 10.84 -8.36
CA ALA A 294 16.71 9.66 -9.14
C ALA A 294 17.26 10.05 -10.53
N GLU A 295 16.65 11.01 -11.22
CA GLU A 295 17.09 11.47 -12.53
C GLU A 295 18.43 12.22 -12.46
N VAL A 296 18.57 13.16 -11.51
CA VAL A 296 19.82 13.92 -11.29
C VAL A 296 20.98 12.98 -10.92
N GLU A 297 20.77 12.11 -9.92
CA GLU A 297 21.79 11.14 -9.49
C GLU A 297 22.17 10.18 -10.62
N THR A 298 21.21 9.70 -11.40
CA THR A 298 21.47 8.85 -12.58
C THR A 298 22.33 9.59 -13.61
N ALA A 299 21.99 10.86 -13.90
CA ALA A 299 22.78 11.67 -14.82
C ALA A 299 24.22 11.88 -14.36
N ASP A 300 24.41 12.15 -13.05
CA ASP A 300 25.75 12.34 -12.47
C ASP A 300 26.56 11.03 -12.48
N LEU A 301 25.93 9.89 -12.16
CA LEU A 301 26.57 8.58 -12.24
C LEU A 301 26.98 8.22 -13.67
N LEU A 302 26.12 8.49 -14.65
CA LEU A 302 26.46 8.27 -16.07
C LEU A 302 27.61 9.18 -16.55
N ARG A 303 27.63 10.46 -16.13
CA ARG A 303 28.76 11.38 -16.40
C ARG A 303 30.05 10.85 -15.78
N MET A 304 29.97 10.39 -14.52
CA MET A 304 31.13 9.83 -13.82
C MET A 304 31.66 8.56 -14.56
N LEU A 305 30.78 7.64 -14.96
CA LEU A 305 31.16 6.47 -15.72
C LEU A 305 31.81 6.85 -17.06
N LYS A 306 31.22 7.81 -17.79
CA LYS A 306 31.79 8.31 -19.05
C LYS A 306 33.22 8.86 -18.90
N HIS A 307 33.52 9.52 -17.79
CA HIS A 307 34.84 10.15 -17.57
C HIS A 307 35.86 9.23 -16.90
N LYS A 308 35.43 8.28 -16.06
CA LYS A 308 36.31 7.40 -15.28
C LYS A 308 36.54 6.03 -15.90
N ALA A 309 35.67 5.61 -16.84
CA ALA A 309 35.85 4.32 -17.49
C ALA A 309 37.10 4.37 -18.39
N GLU A 310 38.07 3.54 -18.11
CA GLU A 310 39.21 3.35 -18.98
C GLU A 310 38.77 2.59 -20.23
N PRO A 311 39.11 3.07 -21.44
CA PRO A 311 38.85 2.30 -22.65
C PRO A 311 39.54 0.94 -22.59
N ILE A 312 38.92 -0.07 -23.15
CA ILE A 312 39.60 -1.37 -23.32
C ILE A 312 40.79 -1.15 -24.22
N HIS A 313 42.00 -1.45 -23.76
CA HIS A 313 43.21 -1.28 -24.54
C HIS A 313 43.25 -2.30 -25.72
N VAL A 314 42.64 -1.93 -26.82
CA VAL A 314 42.59 -2.70 -28.04
C VAL A 314 43.30 -1.92 -29.14
N HIS A 315 44.28 -2.54 -29.78
CA HIS A 315 45.08 -1.92 -30.83
C HIS A 315 44.25 -1.61 -32.08
N ASP A 316 43.39 -2.56 -32.51
CA ASP A 316 42.50 -2.41 -33.66
C ASP A 316 41.14 -3.04 -33.37
N PRO A 317 40.15 -2.25 -32.90
CA PRO A 317 38.79 -2.73 -32.63
C PRO A 317 38.09 -3.26 -33.88
N ALA A 318 38.35 -2.67 -35.07
CA ALA A 318 37.71 -3.09 -36.31
C ALA A 318 38.20 -4.49 -36.73
N ALA A 319 39.49 -4.77 -36.57
CA ALA A 319 40.05 -6.09 -36.84
C ALA A 319 39.46 -7.16 -35.91
N LEU A 320 39.18 -6.86 -34.63
CA LEU A 320 38.53 -7.79 -33.71
C LEU A 320 37.11 -8.14 -34.15
N VAL A 321 36.35 -7.14 -34.61
CA VAL A 321 34.99 -7.36 -35.14
C VAL A 321 35.05 -8.21 -36.40
N SER A 322 35.95 -7.90 -37.37
CA SER A 322 36.11 -8.69 -38.59
C SER A 322 36.51 -10.14 -38.32
N LYS A 323 37.42 -10.36 -37.38
CA LYS A 323 37.79 -11.71 -36.93
C LYS A 323 36.63 -12.47 -36.29
N TRP A 324 35.81 -11.81 -35.50
CA TRP A 324 34.60 -12.40 -34.91
C TRP A 324 33.59 -12.79 -36.01
N GLU A 325 33.39 -11.93 -37.03
CA GLU A 325 32.51 -12.20 -38.16
C GLU A 325 32.98 -13.44 -38.97
N GLU A 326 34.29 -13.58 -39.22
CA GLU A 326 34.87 -14.74 -39.87
C GLU A 326 34.68 -16.03 -39.05
N GLU A 327 34.98 -15.98 -37.74
CA GLU A 327 34.86 -17.13 -36.82
C GLU A 327 33.42 -17.63 -36.69
N HIS A 328 32.41 -16.74 -36.80
CA HIS A 328 31.00 -17.07 -36.63
C HIS A 328 30.20 -17.16 -37.94
N GLU A 329 30.87 -16.98 -39.07
CA GLU A 329 30.22 -16.97 -40.38
C GLU A 329 29.04 -15.99 -40.49
N VAL A 330 29.16 -14.82 -39.82
CA VAL A 330 28.12 -13.77 -39.71
C VAL A 330 28.70 -12.47 -40.26
N THR A 331 27.90 -11.75 -41.05
CA THR A 331 28.25 -10.39 -41.46
C THR A 331 27.35 -9.39 -40.74
N LEU A 332 27.94 -8.52 -39.96
CA LEU A 332 27.23 -7.45 -39.23
C LEU A 332 26.98 -6.27 -40.20
N ALA A 333 25.80 -5.66 -40.12
CA ALA A 333 25.55 -4.38 -40.77
C ALA A 333 26.46 -3.27 -40.21
N GLN A 334 26.73 -2.23 -40.97
CA GLN A 334 27.67 -1.17 -40.56
C GLN A 334 27.34 -0.59 -39.16
N GLN A 335 26.06 -0.27 -38.90
CA GLN A 335 25.63 0.24 -37.62
C GLN A 335 25.81 -0.77 -36.43
N GLN A 336 25.71 -2.06 -36.71
CA GLN A 336 25.96 -3.12 -35.75
C GLN A 336 27.48 -3.22 -35.45
N ARG A 337 28.33 -3.12 -36.48
CA ARG A 337 29.79 -3.05 -36.29
C ARG A 337 30.19 -1.84 -35.47
N ASP A 338 29.63 -0.66 -35.81
CA ASP A 338 29.89 0.59 -35.08
C ASP A 338 29.51 0.48 -33.62
N ALA A 339 28.39 -0.17 -33.31
CA ALA A 339 27.95 -0.41 -31.93
C ALA A 339 28.93 -1.29 -31.13
N VAL A 340 29.45 -2.37 -31.77
CA VAL A 340 30.46 -3.23 -31.12
C VAL A 340 31.77 -2.46 -30.89
N ILE A 341 32.24 -1.70 -31.92
CA ILE A 341 33.44 -0.88 -31.80
C ILE A 341 33.27 0.19 -30.69
N ALA A 342 32.12 0.86 -30.66
CA ALA A 342 31.82 1.85 -29.63
C ALA A 342 31.87 1.25 -28.22
N SER A 343 31.41 0.00 -28.03
CA SER A 343 31.46 -0.67 -26.72
C SER A 343 32.87 -0.97 -26.21
N LEU A 344 33.85 -1.07 -27.13
CA LEU A 344 35.25 -1.25 -26.79
C LEU A 344 35.95 0.08 -26.45
N LEU A 345 35.45 1.20 -27.03
CA LEU A 345 36.10 2.50 -26.93
C LEU A 345 35.50 3.43 -25.86
N HIS A 346 34.27 3.19 -25.48
CA HIS A 346 33.52 4.09 -24.57
C HIS A 346 33.04 3.38 -23.29
N GLY A 347 33.12 4.09 -22.18
CA GLY A 347 32.66 3.59 -20.89
C GLY A 347 31.16 3.44 -20.74
N VAL A 348 30.37 4.13 -21.60
CA VAL A 348 28.90 4.04 -21.63
C VAL A 348 28.45 4.02 -23.09
N VAL A 349 27.66 3.03 -23.45
CA VAL A 349 27.06 2.91 -24.79
C VAL A 349 25.57 2.59 -24.65
N ILE A 350 24.73 3.31 -25.39
CA ILE A 350 23.30 3.07 -25.49
C ILE A 350 22.98 2.51 -26.86
N LEU A 351 22.56 1.24 -26.91
CA LEU A 351 22.15 0.57 -28.14
C LEU A 351 20.62 0.53 -28.22
N THR A 352 20.04 1.21 -29.20
CA THR A 352 18.60 1.22 -29.45
C THR A 352 18.28 0.58 -30.82
N GLY A 353 17.03 0.18 -31.01
CA GLY A 353 16.56 -0.38 -32.28
C GLY A 353 15.22 -1.13 -32.10
N GLY A 354 14.49 -1.25 -33.21
CA GLY A 354 13.21 -1.98 -33.27
C GLY A 354 13.36 -3.51 -33.09
N PRO A 355 12.26 -4.24 -33.01
CA PRO A 355 12.28 -5.70 -33.05
C PRO A 355 12.95 -6.21 -34.32
N GLY A 356 13.74 -7.28 -34.23
CA GLY A 356 14.37 -7.92 -35.38
C GLY A 356 15.58 -7.19 -35.96
N THR A 357 16.08 -6.10 -35.39
CA THR A 357 17.26 -5.36 -35.89
C THR A 357 18.60 -6.00 -35.52
N GLY A 358 18.60 -7.20 -34.95
CA GLY A 358 19.82 -7.94 -34.61
C GLY A 358 20.52 -7.49 -33.33
N LYS A 359 19.82 -6.77 -32.42
CA LYS A 359 20.40 -6.36 -31.12
C LYS A 359 21.04 -7.51 -30.33
N THR A 360 20.42 -8.68 -30.36
CA THR A 360 20.95 -9.87 -29.68
C THR A 360 22.26 -10.35 -30.28
N THR A 361 22.39 -10.30 -31.63
CA THR A 361 23.62 -10.64 -32.30
C THR A 361 24.75 -9.68 -31.96
N VAL A 362 24.46 -8.37 -31.88
CA VAL A 362 25.39 -7.34 -31.44
C VAL A 362 25.82 -7.57 -29.95
N ILE A 363 24.89 -7.86 -29.06
CA ILE A 363 25.22 -8.16 -27.65
C ILE A 363 26.09 -9.42 -27.58
N ARG A 364 25.79 -10.49 -28.31
CA ARG A 364 26.59 -11.69 -28.34
C ARG A 364 28.03 -11.42 -28.85
N SER A 365 28.19 -10.63 -29.94
CA SER A 365 29.51 -10.25 -30.41
C SER A 365 30.30 -9.42 -29.39
N MET A 366 29.64 -8.50 -28.69
CA MET A 366 30.28 -7.77 -27.57
C MET A 366 30.78 -8.71 -26.49
N ILE A 367 29.93 -9.64 -26.02
CA ILE A 367 30.28 -10.63 -25.00
C ILE A 367 31.48 -11.48 -25.39
N ASP A 368 31.45 -12.04 -26.62
CA ASP A 368 32.51 -12.91 -27.11
C ASP A 368 33.84 -12.15 -27.25
N ILE A 369 33.81 -10.96 -27.84
CA ILE A 369 35.00 -10.14 -28.04
C ILE A 369 35.60 -9.66 -26.71
N MET A 370 34.77 -9.11 -25.83
CA MET A 370 35.22 -8.61 -24.49
C MET A 370 35.69 -9.76 -23.61
N GLY A 371 35.00 -10.92 -23.61
CA GLY A 371 35.41 -12.09 -22.88
C GLY A 371 36.79 -12.61 -23.29
N LYS A 372 37.11 -12.57 -24.64
CA LYS A 372 38.44 -12.92 -25.14
C LYS A 372 39.54 -11.93 -24.69
N GLN A 373 39.16 -10.69 -24.29
CA GLN A 373 40.07 -9.72 -23.66
C GLN A 373 40.24 -9.92 -22.14
N GLY A 374 39.62 -10.96 -21.57
CA GLY A 374 39.72 -11.27 -20.13
C GLY A 374 38.80 -10.42 -19.24
N LEU A 375 37.81 -9.73 -19.80
CA LEU A 375 36.87 -8.93 -19.04
C LEU A 375 35.80 -9.80 -18.39
N GLU A 376 35.45 -9.49 -17.17
CA GLU A 376 34.26 -10.03 -16.50
C GLU A 376 33.00 -9.33 -17.01
N ILE A 377 32.02 -10.11 -17.47
CA ILE A 377 30.80 -9.57 -18.10
C ILE A 377 29.59 -10.01 -17.28
N LEU A 378 28.80 -9.06 -16.83
CA LEU A 378 27.55 -9.30 -16.12
C LEU A 378 26.37 -8.90 -17.00
N LEU A 379 25.40 -9.81 -17.14
CA LEU A 379 24.18 -9.58 -17.91
C LEU A 379 22.98 -9.41 -16.96
N ALA A 380 22.26 -8.33 -17.13
CA ALA A 380 21.06 -8.07 -16.35
C ALA A 380 19.87 -7.62 -17.20
N ALA A 381 18.66 -7.90 -16.72
CA ALA A 381 17.40 -7.45 -17.32
C ALA A 381 16.40 -7.03 -16.24
N PRO A 382 15.41 -6.18 -16.56
CA PRO A 382 14.43 -5.70 -15.58
C PRO A 382 13.55 -6.81 -15.00
N THR A 383 13.24 -7.87 -15.75
CA THR A 383 12.35 -8.96 -15.33
C THR A 383 12.99 -10.33 -15.49
N GLY A 384 12.56 -11.31 -14.70
CA GLY A 384 13.06 -12.69 -14.80
C GLY A 384 12.84 -13.31 -16.18
N ARG A 385 11.71 -13.01 -16.83
CA ARG A 385 11.45 -13.49 -18.21
C ARG A 385 12.42 -12.88 -19.23
N ALA A 386 12.73 -11.58 -19.11
CA ALA A 386 13.71 -10.92 -19.96
C ALA A 386 15.13 -11.43 -19.69
N ALA A 387 15.52 -11.64 -18.42
CA ALA A 387 16.81 -12.24 -18.07
C ALA A 387 16.97 -13.65 -18.67
N LYS A 388 15.95 -14.49 -18.57
CA LYS A 388 15.96 -15.83 -19.16
C LYS A 388 16.14 -15.77 -20.68
N ARG A 389 15.40 -14.91 -21.39
CA ARG A 389 15.54 -14.71 -22.82
C ARG A 389 16.92 -14.19 -23.22
N LEU A 390 17.48 -13.27 -22.42
CA LEU A 390 18.82 -12.74 -22.64
C LEU A 390 19.87 -13.85 -22.50
N SER A 391 19.76 -14.70 -21.47
CA SER A 391 20.64 -15.85 -21.27
C SER A 391 20.54 -16.87 -22.41
N GLU A 392 19.33 -17.24 -22.83
CA GLU A 392 19.10 -18.17 -23.94
C GLU A 392 19.67 -17.64 -25.28
N ALA A 393 19.53 -16.33 -25.51
CA ALA A 393 19.94 -15.70 -26.75
C ALA A 393 21.45 -15.43 -26.86
N THR A 394 22.11 -15.21 -25.70
CA THR A 394 23.56 -14.92 -25.64
C THR A 394 24.41 -16.14 -25.30
N GLY A 395 23.83 -17.18 -24.72
CA GLY A 395 24.55 -18.31 -24.17
C GLY A 395 25.27 -18.03 -22.84
N ALA A 396 25.16 -16.81 -22.32
CA ALA A 396 25.79 -16.39 -21.06
C ALA A 396 24.76 -16.23 -19.93
N PRO A 397 25.11 -16.46 -18.66
CA PRO A 397 24.17 -16.33 -17.56
C PRO A 397 23.71 -14.87 -17.39
N ALA A 398 22.40 -14.66 -17.26
CA ALA A 398 21.81 -13.36 -17.00
C ALA A 398 20.90 -13.38 -15.77
N ALA A 399 20.88 -12.31 -15.00
CA ALA A 399 20.07 -12.14 -13.79
C ALA A 399 19.09 -10.98 -13.94
N THR A 400 18.15 -10.84 -13.00
CA THR A 400 17.41 -9.58 -12.89
C THR A 400 18.31 -8.51 -12.27
N VAL A 401 18.08 -7.23 -12.63
CA VAL A 401 18.81 -6.10 -12.02
C VAL A 401 18.74 -6.16 -10.51
N HIS A 402 17.54 -6.43 -9.93
CA HIS A 402 17.36 -6.57 -8.48
C HIS A 402 18.24 -7.67 -7.88
N ARG A 403 18.28 -8.84 -8.52
CA ARG A 403 19.11 -9.96 -8.04
C ARG A 403 20.59 -9.67 -8.16
N MET A 404 21.00 -9.00 -9.24
CA MET A 404 22.41 -8.67 -9.47
C MET A 404 22.91 -7.62 -8.45
N LEU A 405 22.06 -6.68 -8.06
CA LEU A 405 22.37 -5.67 -7.05
C LEU A 405 22.11 -6.15 -5.61
N GLU A 406 21.74 -7.42 -5.42
CA GLU A 406 21.36 -7.96 -4.11
C GLU A 406 20.28 -7.11 -3.39
N ALA A 407 19.46 -6.43 -4.17
CA ALA A 407 18.36 -5.63 -3.65
C ALA A 407 17.37 -6.58 -2.96
N GLN A 408 17.47 -6.72 -1.66
CA GLN A 408 16.45 -7.33 -0.82
C GLN A 408 15.26 -6.38 -0.81
N GLY A 409 14.08 -6.88 -1.18
CA GLY A 409 12.86 -6.13 -0.93
C GLY A 409 12.80 -5.82 0.56
N ARG A 410 12.67 -4.55 0.94
CA ARG A 410 12.35 -4.19 2.31
C ARG A 410 10.99 -4.80 2.62
N GLU A 411 10.97 -5.88 3.37
CA GLU A 411 9.75 -6.46 3.94
C GLU A 411 9.21 -5.61 5.10
N ASP A 412 9.99 -4.68 5.60
CA ASP A 412 9.60 -3.76 6.68
C ASP A 412 9.71 -2.33 6.19
N GLY A 413 8.56 -1.64 6.17
CA GLY A 413 8.48 -0.22 5.91
C GLY A 413 9.15 0.59 7.04
N GLU A 414 10.45 0.78 6.95
CA GLU A 414 11.21 1.84 7.60
C GLU A 414 11.94 2.67 6.54
#